data_24fe70ccf5e9fc0c378a59554153eaea
#
_entry.id   24fe70ccf5e9fc0c378a59554153eaea
#
_cell.length_a   1.000
_cell.length_b   1.000
_cell.length_c   1.000
_cell.angle_alpha   90.00
_cell.angle_beta   90.00
_cell.angle_gamma   90.00
#
_symmetry.space_group_name_H-M   'P 1'
#
loop_
_entity.id
_entity.type
_entity.pdbx_description
1 polymer ?
#
loop_
_entity_poly.entity_id
_entity_poly.type
_entity_poly.pdbx_seq_one_letter_code
_entity_poly.pdbx_strand_id
1 'polypeptide(L)'
;MATYALAGTSSLTDARPATGITAPGSRSRPSPGPLQAERFLPVLPELAGLFPGGGLPRGGTVLLGPMTAPDTLLSSAHGTSGPTSAAASQAPGLTSLLLLLLAGTSSRGYWCAVAGLPELGFAAAAELGVNLDRLVLVPRPGSEARRQSVVATLLETVDLVCLAPDTPVRPADARRLAARARERCSTLVVLDPASAPTGVARGFLSGGPARPGRVLARWPGPSDLRCAVRESNWSGLERGHGLLSFRQLEAEVGGRGAASRPRRDLLRLPA
;
A
#
# COMPACT_ATOMS: atom_id res chain seq x y z
N MET A 1 9.09 24.27 -49.55
CA MET A 1 7.82 23.94 -48.89
C MET A 1 7.69 22.43 -48.86
N ALA A 2 7.99 21.82 -47.75
CA ALA A 2 7.85 20.37 -47.55
C ALA A 2 6.85 20.15 -46.42
N THR A 3 5.71 19.59 -46.79
CA THR A 3 4.59 19.26 -45.91
C THR A 3 4.90 17.94 -45.19
N TYR A 4 5.11 17.96 -43.88
CA TYR A 4 5.17 16.75 -43.07
C TYR A 4 3.76 16.31 -42.67
N ALA A 5 3.34 15.18 -43.23
CA ALA A 5 2.13 14.51 -42.82
C ALA A 5 2.38 13.78 -41.49
N LEU A 6 1.63 14.12 -40.47
CA LEU A 6 1.55 13.37 -39.20
C LEU A 6 0.70 12.11 -39.42
N ALA A 7 1.34 10.95 -39.49
CA ALA A 7 0.67 9.66 -39.54
C ALA A 7 0.67 9.03 -38.16
N GLY A 8 -0.53 8.57 -37.74
CA GLY A 8 -0.71 7.43 -36.86
C GLY A 8 -0.75 7.71 -35.35
N THR A 9 -1.90 8.16 -34.85
CA THR A 9 -2.34 7.88 -33.48
C THR A 9 -2.67 6.39 -33.37
N SER A 10 -1.69 5.58 -32.94
CA SER A 10 -1.96 4.21 -32.54
C SER A 10 -2.70 4.22 -31.21
N SER A 11 -3.92 3.74 -31.22
CA SER A 11 -4.80 3.57 -30.07
C SER A 11 -4.15 2.61 -29.04
N LEU A 12 -3.85 3.15 -27.85
CA LEU A 12 -3.44 2.42 -26.64
C LEU A 12 -4.65 1.69 -25.99
N THR A 13 -5.43 0.93 -26.78
CA THR A 13 -6.71 0.37 -26.28
C THR A 13 -6.66 -1.15 -26.05
N ASP A 14 -5.49 -1.79 -26.08
CA ASP A 14 -5.39 -3.24 -25.90
C ASP A 14 -4.36 -3.69 -24.85
N ALA A 15 -4.28 -2.98 -23.71
CA ALA A 15 -3.64 -3.54 -22.53
C ALA A 15 -4.64 -4.47 -21.84
N ARG A 16 -4.67 -5.75 -22.24
CA ARG A 16 -5.32 -6.80 -21.47
C ARG A 16 -4.75 -6.80 -20.06
N PRO A 17 -5.58 -6.76 -18.99
CA PRO A 17 -5.08 -6.92 -17.64
C PRO A 17 -4.36 -8.27 -17.54
N ALA A 18 -3.15 -8.26 -16.98
CA ALA A 18 -2.40 -9.48 -16.72
C ALA A 18 -3.17 -10.31 -15.67
N THR A 19 -4.01 -11.23 -16.15
CA THR A 19 -4.76 -12.18 -15.35
C THR A 19 -3.79 -13.28 -14.90
N GLY A 20 -3.11 -13.09 -13.78
CA GLY A 20 -2.11 -14.04 -13.34
C GLY A 20 -1.65 -13.94 -11.89
N ILE A 21 -2.49 -13.42 -10.98
CA ILE A 21 -2.20 -13.54 -9.55
C ILE A 21 -2.76 -14.89 -9.08
N THR A 22 -1.89 -15.87 -8.89
CA THR A 22 -2.30 -17.19 -8.39
C THR A 22 -1.75 -17.39 -6.98
N ALA A 23 -2.65 -17.48 -6.01
CA ALA A 23 -2.30 -17.94 -4.67
C ALA A 23 -2.31 -19.48 -4.65
N PRO A 24 -1.26 -20.15 -4.16
CA PRO A 24 -1.28 -21.58 -4.00
C PRO A 24 -2.28 -21.97 -2.91
N GLY A 25 -3.37 -22.65 -3.29
CA GLY A 25 -4.31 -23.26 -2.34
C GLY A 25 -5.61 -22.50 -2.10
N SER A 26 -6.03 -21.58 -2.96
CA SER A 26 -7.31 -20.87 -2.78
C SER A 26 -8.50 -21.80 -3.05
N ARG A 27 -9.19 -22.21 -2.00
CA ARG A 27 -10.56 -22.71 -2.12
C ARG A 27 -11.44 -21.55 -2.54
N SER A 28 -12.21 -21.71 -3.61
CA SER A 28 -13.19 -20.73 -4.10
C SER A 28 -14.12 -20.31 -2.97
N ARG A 29 -13.97 -19.07 -2.49
CA ARG A 29 -14.91 -18.49 -1.53
C ARG A 29 -16.08 -17.87 -2.28
N PRO A 30 -17.32 -18.04 -1.79
CA PRO A 30 -18.49 -17.38 -2.38
C PRO A 30 -18.32 -15.86 -2.36
N SER A 31 -18.86 -15.19 -3.37
CA SER A 31 -18.94 -13.73 -3.42
C SER A 31 -19.57 -13.17 -2.14
N PRO A 32 -19.05 -12.09 -1.56
CA PRO A 32 -19.60 -11.50 -0.34
C PRO A 32 -21.05 -11.11 -0.56
N GLY A 33 -21.93 -11.50 0.37
CA GLY A 33 -23.34 -11.11 0.35
C GLY A 33 -23.50 -9.59 0.59
N PRO A 34 -24.70 -9.02 0.29
CA PRO A 34 -24.94 -7.57 0.34
C PRO A 34 -24.55 -6.93 1.68
N LEU A 35 -24.81 -7.59 2.81
CA LEU A 35 -24.42 -7.10 4.14
C LEU A 35 -22.92 -7.03 4.38
N GLN A 36 -22.12 -7.83 3.68
CA GLN A 36 -20.64 -7.75 3.75
C GLN A 36 -20.12 -6.59 2.90
N ALA A 37 -20.72 -6.32 1.74
CA ALA A 37 -20.36 -5.19 0.89
C ALA A 37 -20.60 -3.83 1.58
N GLU A 38 -21.58 -3.75 2.48
CA GLU A 38 -21.84 -2.55 3.28
C GLU A 38 -20.77 -2.31 4.37
N ARG A 39 -20.17 -3.37 4.89
CA ARG A 39 -19.21 -3.31 6.02
C ARG A 39 -17.76 -3.33 5.60
N PHE A 40 -17.46 -3.85 4.42
CA PHE A 40 -16.08 -4.05 3.95
C PHE A 40 -15.93 -3.60 2.51
N LEU A 41 -14.81 -2.92 2.22
CA LEU A 41 -14.37 -2.71 0.84
C LEU A 41 -13.77 -4.00 0.28
N PRO A 42 -14.05 -4.32 -0.98
CA PRO A 42 -13.53 -5.52 -1.60
C PRO A 42 -12.02 -5.44 -1.76
N VAL A 43 -11.38 -6.57 -1.59
CA VAL A 43 -9.98 -6.82 -1.94
C VAL A 43 -9.92 -7.89 -3.02
N LEU A 44 -8.77 -8.10 -3.63
CA LEU A 44 -8.57 -9.19 -4.57
C LEU A 44 -8.87 -10.54 -3.90
N PRO A 45 -9.40 -11.54 -4.63
CA PRO A 45 -9.75 -12.87 -4.09
C PRO A 45 -8.59 -13.52 -3.33
N GLU A 46 -7.37 -13.33 -3.83
CA GLU A 46 -6.12 -13.87 -3.27
C GLU A 46 -5.83 -13.27 -1.88
N LEU A 47 -6.25 -12.03 -1.65
CA LEU A 47 -6.08 -11.33 -0.38
C LEU A 47 -7.21 -11.59 0.62
N ALA A 48 -8.38 -12.04 0.16
CA ALA A 48 -9.57 -12.14 1.00
C ALA A 48 -9.38 -13.04 2.23
N GLY A 49 -8.51 -14.06 2.12
CA GLY A 49 -8.15 -14.95 3.23
C GLY A 49 -7.41 -14.27 4.38
N LEU A 50 -6.64 -13.24 4.07
CA LEU A 50 -5.86 -12.49 5.04
C LEU A 50 -6.75 -11.59 5.94
N PHE A 51 -7.83 -11.05 5.37
CA PHE A 51 -8.70 -10.10 6.08
C PHE A 51 -9.83 -10.82 6.82
N PRO A 52 -10.06 -10.53 8.12
CA PRO A 52 -11.08 -11.20 8.93
C PRO A 52 -12.51 -11.13 8.34
N GLY A 53 -12.84 -10.04 7.65
CA GLY A 53 -14.13 -9.86 6.99
C GLY A 53 -14.12 -10.16 5.49
N GLY A 54 -13.01 -10.68 4.96
CA GLY A 54 -12.84 -10.86 3.51
C GLY A 54 -12.57 -9.57 2.74
N GLY A 55 -12.33 -8.45 3.44
CA GLY A 55 -12.07 -7.14 2.86
C GLY A 55 -11.57 -6.11 3.87
N LEU A 56 -11.36 -4.88 3.41
CA LEU A 56 -10.96 -3.77 4.26
C LEU A 56 -12.17 -3.20 5.02
N PRO A 57 -12.08 -2.95 6.34
CA PRO A 57 -13.19 -2.42 7.11
C PRO A 57 -13.55 -1.00 6.68
N ARG A 58 -14.80 -0.74 6.31
CA ARG A 58 -15.30 0.61 6.08
C ARG A 58 -15.29 1.40 7.39
N GLY A 59 -14.87 2.64 7.32
CA GLY A 59 -14.68 3.47 8.50
C GLY A 59 -13.46 3.08 9.34
N GLY A 60 -12.66 2.11 8.89
CA GLY A 60 -11.48 1.64 9.59
C GLY A 60 -10.20 2.35 9.20
N THR A 61 -9.18 2.22 10.06
CA THR A 61 -7.81 2.64 9.78
C THR A 61 -6.91 1.42 9.67
N VAL A 62 -6.22 1.30 8.54
CA VAL A 62 -5.31 0.20 8.21
C VAL A 62 -3.89 0.74 8.11
N LEU A 63 -2.95 0.15 8.83
CA LEU A 63 -1.53 0.50 8.73
C LEU A 63 -0.83 -0.49 7.80
N LEU A 64 -0.11 0.04 6.82
CA LEU A 64 0.84 -0.71 6.02
C LEU A 64 2.25 -0.46 6.55
N GLY A 65 2.86 -1.47 7.15
CA GLY A 65 4.18 -1.31 7.77
C GLY A 65 4.68 -2.59 8.43
N PRO A 66 5.81 -2.53 9.14
CA PRO A 66 6.33 -3.69 9.84
C PRO A 66 5.38 -4.15 10.96
N MET A 67 5.29 -5.46 11.18
CA MET A 67 4.47 -6.06 12.24
C MET A 67 5.06 -5.92 13.65
N THR A 68 6.19 -5.26 13.82
CA THR A 68 6.83 -5.11 15.13
C THR A 68 5.89 -4.48 16.15
N ALA A 69 5.66 -5.23 17.24
CA ALA A 69 4.96 -4.72 18.40
C ALA A 69 5.71 -3.50 19.00
N PRO A 70 5.01 -2.56 19.66
CA PRO A 70 5.62 -1.36 20.22
C PRO A 70 6.75 -1.64 21.22
N ASP A 71 6.77 -2.80 21.87
CA ASP A 71 7.69 -3.10 22.97
C ASP A 71 9.02 -3.77 22.56
N THR A 72 9.14 -4.29 21.34
CA THR A 72 10.35 -5.02 20.92
C THR A 72 11.53 -4.09 20.60
N LEU A 73 11.28 -2.79 20.38
CA LEU A 73 12.34 -1.82 20.07
C LEU A 73 13.11 -1.30 21.30
N LEU A 74 12.59 -1.49 22.50
CA LEU A 74 13.28 -1.09 23.73
C LEU A 74 14.22 -2.18 24.27
N SER A 75 14.07 -3.42 23.81
CA SER A 75 14.86 -4.56 24.32
C SER A 75 16.19 -4.76 23.58
N SER A 76 16.44 -4.10 22.45
CA SER A 76 17.66 -4.27 21.66
C SER A 76 18.78 -3.29 22.01
N ALA A 77 18.63 -2.48 23.06
CA ALA A 77 19.65 -1.55 23.51
C ALA A 77 20.77 -2.17 24.38
N HIS A 78 20.67 -3.44 24.74
CA HIS A 78 21.69 -4.13 25.52
C HIS A 78 22.06 -5.46 24.86
N GLY A 79 23.18 -5.48 24.16
CA GLY A 79 23.88 -6.74 23.88
C GLY A 79 24.36 -6.95 22.46
N THR A 80 25.68 -6.91 22.33
CA THR A 80 26.56 -7.53 21.34
C THR A 80 26.47 -7.05 19.88
N SER A 81 27.52 -6.34 19.53
CA SER A 81 27.98 -5.94 18.19
C SER A 81 28.23 -7.15 17.27
N GLY A 82 27.20 -7.52 16.50
CA GLY A 82 27.34 -8.19 15.22
C GLY A 82 27.06 -7.18 14.10
N PRO A 83 27.53 -7.38 12.85
CA PRO A 83 27.23 -6.48 11.75
C PRO A 83 25.73 -6.52 11.46
N THR A 84 24.98 -5.75 12.22
CA THR A 84 23.53 -5.68 12.14
C THR A 84 23.19 -4.81 10.94
N SER A 85 22.97 -5.52 9.90
CA SER A 85 22.23 -5.18 8.72
C SER A 85 21.35 -3.93 8.88
N ALA A 86 21.85 -2.80 8.42
CA ALA A 86 21.04 -1.61 8.12
C ALA A 86 19.96 -1.89 7.04
N ALA A 87 19.86 -3.14 6.58
CA ALA A 87 18.87 -3.64 5.63
C ALA A 87 17.49 -3.92 6.22
N ALA A 88 17.32 -3.87 7.56
CA ALA A 88 16.03 -4.13 8.22
C ALA A 88 14.99 -2.99 8.08
N SER A 89 15.38 -1.86 7.46
CA SER A 89 14.51 -0.65 7.39
C SER A 89 13.57 -0.61 6.19
N GLN A 90 13.60 -1.58 5.29
CA GLN A 90 12.73 -1.58 4.11
C GLN A 90 12.02 -2.93 4.05
N ALA A 91 10.72 -2.94 4.29
CA ALA A 91 9.91 -4.10 3.93
C ALA A 91 9.67 -4.04 2.40
N PRO A 92 10.49 -4.76 1.61
CA PRO A 92 10.35 -4.75 0.16
C PRO A 92 8.99 -5.37 -0.17
N GLY A 93 8.15 -4.64 -0.91
CA GLY A 93 6.84 -5.14 -1.32
C GLY A 93 5.64 -4.41 -0.73
N LEU A 94 5.81 -3.45 0.18
CA LEU A 94 4.69 -2.69 0.72
C LEU A 94 3.94 -1.89 -0.35
N THR A 95 4.66 -1.30 -1.31
CA THR A 95 4.02 -0.63 -2.46
C THR A 95 3.23 -1.62 -3.30
N SER A 96 3.75 -2.83 -3.53
CA SER A 96 3.00 -3.88 -4.23
C SER A 96 1.75 -4.30 -3.45
N LEU A 97 1.86 -4.47 -2.13
CA LEU A 97 0.69 -4.76 -1.30
C LEU A 97 -0.34 -3.62 -1.35
N LEU A 98 0.10 -2.35 -1.31
CA LEU A 98 -0.78 -1.20 -1.50
C LEU A 98 -1.49 -1.26 -2.85
N LEU A 99 -0.75 -1.50 -3.93
CA LEU A 99 -1.33 -1.58 -5.28
C LEU A 99 -2.37 -2.71 -5.38
N LEU A 100 -2.14 -3.86 -4.75
CA LEU A 100 -3.13 -4.95 -4.69
C LEU A 100 -4.39 -4.56 -3.93
N LEU A 101 -4.28 -3.80 -2.84
CA LEU A 101 -5.44 -3.28 -2.11
C LEU A 101 -6.22 -2.28 -2.97
N LEU A 102 -5.52 -1.38 -3.67
CA LEU A 102 -6.13 -0.45 -4.61
C LEU A 102 -6.80 -1.18 -5.78
N ALA A 103 -6.15 -2.22 -6.33
CA ALA A 103 -6.68 -3.03 -7.42
C ALA A 103 -7.99 -3.71 -7.03
N GLY A 104 -8.04 -4.37 -5.87
CA GLY A 104 -9.25 -5.05 -5.39
C GLY A 104 -10.43 -4.10 -5.19
N THR A 105 -10.16 -2.89 -4.73
CA THR A 105 -11.19 -1.87 -4.47
C THR A 105 -11.61 -1.16 -5.76
N SER A 106 -10.66 -0.64 -6.54
CA SER A 106 -10.97 0.17 -7.73
C SER A 106 -11.56 -0.64 -8.88
N SER A 107 -11.15 -1.90 -9.07
CA SER A 107 -11.71 -2.80 -10.08
C SER A 107 -13.20 -3.12 -9.86
N ARG A 108 -13.69 -2.94 -8.63
CA ARG A 108 -15.11 -3.07 -8.27
C ARG A 108 -15.88 -1.75 -8.36
N GLY A 109 -15.29 -0.70 -8.92
CA GLY A 109 -15.92 0.59 -9.18
C GLY A 109 -15.85 1.59 -8.02
N TYR A 110 -15.20 1.25 -6.90
CA TYR A 110 -15.01 2.17 -5.78
C TYR A 110 -13.92 3.19 -6.08
N TRP A 111 -14.09 4.39 -5.56
CA TRP A 111 -13.09 5.44 -5.71
C TRP A 111 -11.97 5.29 -4.69
N CYS A 112 -10.75 5.42 -5.19
CA CYS A 112 -9.53 5.37 -4.39
C CYS A 112 -8.75 6.68 -4.52
N ALA A 113 -8.07 7.08 -3.46
CA ALA A 113 -7.16 8.22 -3.49
C ALA A 113 -5.81 7.85 -2.85
N VAL A 114 -4.73 8.39 -3.40
CA VAL A 114 -3.37 8.25 -2.84
C VAL A 114 -2.78 9.63 -2.63
N ALA A 115 -2.40 9.95 -1.41
CA ALA A 115 -1.81 11.23 -1.02
C ALA A 115 -0.39 11.03 -0.47
N GLY A 116 0.58 11.80 -0.98
CA GLY A 116 1.94 11.82 -0.47
C GLY A 116 2.87 10.75 -1.04
N LEU A 117 2.53 10.12 -2.16
CA LEU A 117 3.34 9.09 -2.81
C LEU A 117 3.64 9.50 -4.27
N PRO A 118 4.57 10.44 -4.51
CA PRO A 118 4.87 10.95 -5.85
C PRO A 118 5.51 9.91 -6.78
N GLU A 119 6.14 8.86 -6.22
CA GLU A 119 6.81 7.82 -6.98
C GLU A 119 5.91 6.63 -7.32
N LEU A 120 4.58 6.75 -7.13
CA LEU A 120 3.65 5.68 -7.49
C LEU A 120 3.69 5.42 -9.01
N GLY A 121 4.15 4.23 -9.39
CA GLY A 121 4.23 3.82 -10.79
C GLY A 121 2.84 3.49 -11.36
N PHE A 122 2.36 4.29 -12.31
CA PHE A 122 1.05 4.05 -12.95
C PHE A 122 1.04 2.80 -13.81
N ALA A 123 2.15 2.48 -14.51
CA ALA A 123 2.26 1.27 -15.29
C ALA A 123 2.12 0.03 -14.37
N ALA A 124 2.90 -0.04 -13.30
CA ALA A 124 2.81 -1.11 -12.31
C ALA A 124 1.42 -1.18 -11.64
N ALA A 125 0.77 -0.04 -11.42
CA ALA A 125 -0.59 -0.01 -10.90
C ALA A 125 -1.59 -0.65 -11.87
N ALA A 126 -1.51 -0.29 -13.16
CA ALA A 126 -2.36 -0.86 -14.21
C ALA A 126 -2.11 -2.36 -14.40
N GLU A 127 -0.84 -2.79 -14.42
CA GLU A 127 -0.44 -4.20 -14.54
C GLU A 127 -0.97 -5.04 -13.39
N LEU A 128 -1.02 -4.49 -12.17
CA LEU A 128 -1.61 -5.17 -11.00
C LEU A 128 -3.14 -5.05 -10.93
N GLY A 129 -3.78 -4.44 -11.93
CA GLY A 129 -5.24 -4.38 -12.06
C GLY A 129 -5.90 -3.20 -11.36
N VAL A 130 -5.15 -2.14 -11.01
CA VAL A 130 -5.74 -0.91 -10.51
C VAL A 130 -6.52 -0.20 -11.63
N ASN A 131 -7.78 0.09 -11.39
CA ASN A 131 -8.57 0.92 -12.32
C ASN A 131 -8.15 2.39 -12.14
N LEU A 132 -7.36 2.89 -13.10
CA LEU A 132 -6.83 4.26 -13.05
C LEU A 132 -7.92 5.32 -13.19
N ASP A 133 -9.06 5.02 -13.82
CA ASP A 133 -10.22 5.93 -13.93
C ASP A 133 -10.93 6.13 -12.58
N ARG A 134 -10.60 5.31 -11.60
CA ARG A 134 -11.11 5.37 -10.22
C ARG A 134 -10.03 5.75 -9.20
N LEU A 135 -8.89 6.27 -9.67
CA LEU A 135 -7.77 6.63 -8.83
C LEU A 135 -7.49 8.13 -8.87
N VAL A 136 -7.58 8.77 -7.71
CA VAL A 136 -7.16 10.15 -7.48
C VAL A 136 -5.75 10.15 -6.90
N LEU A 137 -4.82 10.85 -7.53
CA LEU A 137 -3.47 10.99 -7.00
C LEU A 137 -3.19 12.43 -6.60
N VAL A 138 -2.73 12.62 -5.36
CA VAL A 138 -2.22 13.89 -4.82
C VAL A 138 -0.75 13.67 -4.42
N PRO A 139 0.20 13.80 -5.37
CA PRO A 139 1.59 13.39 -5.14
C PRO A 139 2.26 14.15 -3.99
N ARG A 140 1.99 15.43 -3.91
CA ARG A 140 2.58 16.34 -2.91
C ARG A 140 1.48 17.22 -2.31
N PRO A 141 0.84 16.79 -1.22
CA PRO A 141 -0.27 17.55 -0.61
C PRO A 141 0.17 18.85 0.09
N GLY A 142 1.47 19.14 0.09
CA GLY A 142 2.02 20.40 0.63
C GLY A 142 2.37 20.32 2.12
N SER A 143 2.22 21.43 2.84
CA SER A 143 2.54 21.52 4.28
C SER A 143 1.69 20.55 5.11
N GLU A 144 2.09 20.30 6.36
CA GLU A 144 1.36 19.43 7.28
C GLU A 144 -0.12 19.81 7.40
N ALA A 145 -0.43 21.10 7.60
CA ALA A 145 -1.80 21.59 7.71
C ALA A 145 -2.60 21.37 6.41
N ARG A 146 -1.97 21.64 5.25
CA ARG A 146 -2.62 21.43 3.96
C ARG A 146 -2.84 19.93 3.69
N ARG A 147 -1.89 19.08 4.02
CA ARG A 147 -2.04 17.62 3.93
C ARG A 147 -3.23 17.13 4.74
N GLN A 148 -3.40 17.63 5.97
CA GLN A 148 -4.55 17.31 6.83
C GLN A 148 -5.88 17.68 6.15
N SER A 149 -5.98 18.89 5.60
CA SER A 149 -7.18 19.33 4.90
C SER A 149 -7.45 18.51 3.66
N VAL A 150 -6.43 18.22 2.85
CA VAL A 150 -6.54 17.39 1.64
C VAL A 150 -7.05 16.00 1.98
N VAL A 151 -6.42 15.33 2.96
CA VAL A 151 -6.82 13.97 3.36
C VAL A 151 -8.22 13.96 3.96
N ALA A 152 -8.59 14.96 4.76
CA ALA A 152 -9.93 15.08 5.31
C ALA A 152 -10.99 15.23 4.21
N THR A 153 -10.73 16.05 3.17
CA THR A 153 -11.62 16.20 2.00
C THR A 153 -11.71 14.90 1.19
N LEU A 154 -10.58 14.21 0.99
CA LEU A 154 -10.59 12.91 0.29
C LEU A 154 -11.44 11.88 1.06
N LEU A 155 -11.34 11.81 2.38
CA LEU A 155 -12.16 10.92 3.20
C LEU A 155 -13.67 11.21 3.11
N GLU A 156 -14.06 12.40 2.69
CA GLU A 156 -15.47 12.76 2.47
C GLU A 156 -15.99 12.30 1.10
N THR A 157 -15.12 12.12 0.14
CA THR A 157 -15.47 12.00 -1.28
C THR A 157 -15.17 10.65 -1.89
N VAL A 158 -14.22 9.87 -1.31
CA VAL A 158 -13.82 8.57 -1.87
C VAL A 158 -13.91 7.47 -0.82
N ASP A 159 -13.96 6.22 -1.29
CA ASP A 159 -14.14 5.05 -0.42
C ASP A 159 -12.86 4.61 0.28
N LEU A 160 -11.72 4.72 -0.40
CA LEU A 160 -10.41 4.31 0.09
C LEU A 160 -9.41 5.46 -0.07
N VAL A 161 -8.84 5.92 1.04
CA VAL A 161 -7.77 6.94 1.05
C VAL A 161 -6.48 6.34 1.55
N CYS A 162 -5.44 6.38 0.73
CA CYS A 162 -4.09 6.03 1.14
C CYS A 162 -3.30 7.29 1.45
N LEU A 163 -2.70 7.35 2.63
CA LEU A 163 -1.81 8.41 3.08
C LEU A 163 -0.40 7.86 3.24
N ALA A 164 0.56 8.42 2.50
CA ALA A 164 1.98 8.22 2.71
C ALA A 164 2.58 9.50 3.33
N PRO A 165 2.68 9.60 4.66
CA PRO A 165 3.16 10.82 5.30
C PRO A 165 4.67 10.96 5.11
N ASP A 166 5.10 12.10 4.57
CA ASP A 166 6.51 12.49 4.39
C ASP A 166 7.13 13.08 5.67
N THR A 167 6.29 13.45 6.64
CA THR A 167 6.66 14.00 7.93
C THR A 167 5.80 13.37 9.02
N PRO A 168 6.26 13.37 10.29
CA PRO A 168 5.48 12.87 11.41
C PRO A 168 4.09 13.50 11.49
N VAL A 169 3.08 12.68 11.68
CA VAL A 169 1.70 13.14 11.90
C VAL A 169 1.49 13.37 13.40
N ARG A 170 0.86 14.48 13.77
CA ARG A 170 0.54 14.76 15.17
C ARG A 170 -0.54 13.80 15.70
N PRO A 171 -0.49 13.39 16.98
CA PRO A 171 -1.50 12.50 17.55
C PRO A 171 -2.94 13.01 17.45
N ALA A 172 -3.13 14.33 17.59
CA ALA A 172 -4.43 14.95 17.46
C ALA A 172 -4.98 14.83 16.03
N ASP A 173 -4.12 15.05 15.02
CA ASP A 173 -4.48 15.01 13.62
C ASP A 173 -4.76 13.57 13.16
N ALA A 174 -3.94 12.62 13.62
CA ALA A 174 -4.17 11.21 13.35
C ALA A 174 -5.53 10.73 13.91
N ARG A 175 -5.90 11.17 15.13
CA ARG A 175 -7.21 10.87 15.71
C ARG A 175 -8.35 11.50 14.94
N ARG A 176 -8.19 12.76 14.48
CA ARG A 176 -9.19 13.46 13.66
C ARG A 176 -9.44 12.75 12.33
N LEU A 177 -8.36 12.37 11.63
CA LEU A 177 -8.49 11.64 10.36
C LEU A 177 -9.16 10.27 10.57
N ALA A 178 -8.79 9.52 11.60
CA ALA A 178 -9.43 8.24 11.92
C ALA A 178 -10.90 8.40 12.31
N ALA A 179 -11.27 9.47 13.05
CA ALA A 179 -12.67 9.77 13.35
C ALA A 179 -13.45 10.12 12.08
N ARG A 180 -12.86 10.94 11.20
CA ARG A 180 -13.48 11.32 9.92
C ARG A 180 -13.70 10.11 9.02
N ALA A 181 -12.72 9.20 8.92
CA ALA A 181 -12.88 7.96 8.18
C ALA A 181 -14.08 7.15 8.69
N ARG A 182 -14.24 7.07 10.03
CA ARG A 182 -15.35 6.35 10.65
C ARG A 182 -16.71 7.02 10.37
N GLU A 183 -16.78 8.35 10.50
CA GLU A 183 -17.99 9.13 10.23
C GLU A 183 -18.48 9.00 8.79
N ARG A 184 -17.54 8.92 7.84
CA ARG A 184 -17.83 8.86 6.40
C ARG A 184 -17.87 7.43 5.84
N CYS A 185 -17.65 6.42 6.68
CA CYS A 185 -17.55 5.01 6.26
C CYS A 185 -16.50 4.80 5.15
N SER A 186 -15.48 5.67 5.07
CA SER A 186 -14.34 5.53 4.18
C SER A 186 -13.18 4.83 4.89
N THR A 187 -12.35 4.09 4.17
CA THR A 187 -11.20 3.39 4.75
C THR A 187 -9.94 4.24 4.62
N LEU A 188 -9.26 4.48 5.73
CA LEU A 188 -7.97 5.17 5.74
C LEU A 188 -6.83 4.14 5.80
N VAL A 189 -6.04 4.05 4.75
CA VAL A 189 -4.81 3.26 4.71
C VAL A 189 -3.62 4.20 4.91
N VAL A 190 -2.78 3.90 5.89
CA VAL A 190 -1.59 4.72 6.17
C VAL A 190 -0.35 3.88 5.94
N LEU A 191 0.54 4.34 5.05
CA LEU A 191 1.88 3.79 4.95
C LEU A 191 2.69 4.23 6.16
N ASP A 192 3.20 3.26 6.92
CA ASP A 192 4.10 3.57 8.02
C ASP A 192 5.42 4.13 7.44
N PRO A 193 5.83 5.33 7.83
CA PRO A 193 7.04 5.96 7.30
C PRO A 193 8.33 5.15 7.55
N ALA A 194 8.34 4.29 8.58
CA ALA A 194 9.44 3.36 8.81
C ALA A 194 9.60 2.34 7.67
N SER A 195 8.59 2.21 6.82
CA SER A 195 8.56 1.30 5.68
C SER A 195 8.80 2.00 4.34
N ALA A 196 8.87 3.32 4.31
CA ALA A 196 9.20 4.05 3.09
C ALA A 196 10.65 3.76 2.68
N PRO A 197 10.93 3.46 1.39
CA PRO A 197 12.28 3.23 0.92
C PRO A 197 13.13 4.47 1.18
N THR A 198 14.02 4.38 2.17
CA THR A 198 15.01 5.41 2.44
C THR A 198 16.11 5.33 1.38
N GLY A 199 16.13 6.25 0.46
CA GLY A 199 17.37 6.65 -0.18
C GLY A 199 17.58 6.31 -1.65
N VAL A 200 16.87 5.38 -2.29
CA VAL A 200 17.17 5.07 -3.70
C VAL A 200 16.33 5.93 -4.67
N ALA A 201 15.10 6.25 -4.33
CA ALA A 201 14.23 7.02 -5.22
C ALA A 201 14.35 8.55 -5.07
N ARG A 202 14.76 9.06 -3.91
CA ARG A 202 14.94 10.51 -3.69
C ARG A 202 16.18 11.10 -4.37
N GLY A 203 17.19 10.28 -4.66
CA GLY A 203 18.42 10.72 -5.32
C GLY A 203 18.30 10.93 -6.82
N PHE A 204 17.37 10.24 -7.48
CA PHE A 204 17.28 10.29 -8.95
C PHE A 204 16.47 11.49 -9.50
N LEU A 205 15.53 12.04 -8.75
CA LEU A 205 14.63 13.10 -9.22
C LEU A 205 14.80 14.48 -8.55
N SER A 206 15.55 14.56 -7.46
CA SER A 206 15.86 15.83 -6.80
C SER A 206 17.33 15.86 -6.43
N GLY A 207 18.21 16.37 -7.27
CA GLY A 207 19.66 16.46 -7.12
C GLY A 207 20.21 17.08 -5.82
N GLY A 208 19.62 16.74 -4.68
CA GLY A 208 20.04 17.15 -3.35
C GLY A 208 20.53 15.97 -2.51
N PRO A 209 21.56 16.16 -1.66
CA PRO A 209 22.09 15.10 -0.82
C PRO A 209 21.02 14.54 0.11
N ALA A 210 20.91 13.20 0.17
CA ALA A 210 20.08 12.50 1.13
C ALA A 210 20.48 12.94 2.55
N ARG A 211 19.57 13.57 3.28
CA ARG A 211 19.81 13.91 4.69
C ARG A 211 19.76 12.64 5.51
N PRO A 212 20.86 12.24 6.16
CA PRO A 212 20.89 11.07 7.02
C PRO A 212 20.08 11.33 8.30
N GLY A 213 19.30 10.35 8.73
CA GLY A 213 18.97 10.19 10.14
C GLY A 213 17.65 10.76 10.62
N ARG A 214 16.61 10.92 9.81
CA ARG A 214 15.29 11.20 10.37
C ARG A 214 14.55 9.88 10.61
N VAL A 215 14.51 9.43 11.85
CA VAL A 215 13.57 8.39 12.30
C VAL A 215 12.18 8.93 12.08
N LEU A 216 11.50 8.45 11.04
CA LEU A 216 10.13 8.85 10.75
C LEU A 216 9.24 8.26 11.85
N ALA A 217 8.46 9.11 12.50
CA ALA A 217 7.62 8.71 13.60
C ALA A 217 6.48 7.80 13.10
N ARG A 218 6.23 6.72 13.85
CA ARG A 218 5.10 5.82 13.64
C ARG A 218 3.78 6.59 13.60
N TRP A 219 2.77 6.02 12.93
CA TRP A 219 1.41 6.52 13.00
C TRP A 219 0.91 6.56 14.46
N PRO A 220 0.61 7.75 15.01
CA PRO A 220 0.27 7.90 16.43
C PRO A 220 -1.24 7.74 16.68
N GLY A 221 -2.02 7.45 15.66
CA GLY A 221 -3.47 7.30 15.74
C GLY A 221 -3.92 5.86 16.00
N PRO A 222 -5.22 5.67 16.20
CA PRO A 222 -5.79 4.33 16.30
C PRO A 222 -5.65 3.60 14.97
N SER A 223 -5.52 2.27 15.03
CA SER A 223 -5.56 1.38 13.89
C SER A 223 -6.39 0.14 14.21
N ASP A 224 -7.18 -0.29 13.24
CA ASP A 224 -8.02 -1.47 13.33
C ASP A 224 -7.27 -2.69 12.78
N LEU A 225 -6.55 -2.50 11.68
CA LEU A 225 -5.72 -3.52 11.05
C LEU A 225 -4.30 -3.01 10.84
N ARG A 226 -3.38 -3.95 10.83
CA ARG A 226 -2.00 -3.77 10.40
C ARG A 226 -1.67 -4.82 9.36
N CYS A 227 -1.14 -4.39 8.24
CA CYS A 227 -0.69 -5.24 7.15
C CYS A 227 0.80 -5.07 6.97
N ALA A 228 1.52 -6.17 6.84
CA ALA A 228 2.96 -6.17 6.63
C ALA A 228 3.34 -7.13 5.51
N VAL A 229 4.46 -6.86 4.86
CA VAL A 229 5.19 -7.83 4.05
C VAL A 229 6.38 -8.30 4.88
N ARG A 230 6.46 -9.61 5.12
CA ARG A 230 7.54 -10.22 5.89
C ARG A 230 8.72 -10.56 5.00
N GLU A 231 8.42 -11.19 3.88
CA GLU A 231 9.41 -11.59 2.88
C GLU A 231 8.97 -11.22 1.48
N SER A 232 9.93 -10.96 0.64
CA SER A 232 9.72 -10.64 -0.76
C SER A 232 10.86 -11.19 -1.59
N ASN A 233 10.56 -12.21 -2.37
CA ASN A 233 11.54 -12.92 -3.19
C ASN A 233 11.19 -12.83 -4.67
N TRP A 234 12.17 -12.51 -5.49
CA TRP A 234 12.07 -12.54 -6.94
C TRP A 234 12.58 -13.87 -7.48
N SER A 235 11.90 -14.42 -8.47
CA SER A 235 12.29 -15.64 -9.17
C SER A 235 12.57 -15.36 -10.64
N GLY A 236 13.46 -16.17 -11.23
CA GLY A 236 13.82 -16.09 -12.64
C GLY A 236 15.19 -15.45 -12.92
N LEU A 237 15.84 -14.86 -11.90
CA LEU A 237 17.21 -14.36 -12.02
C LEU A 237 18.21 -15.43 -11.53
N GLU A 238 19.20 -15.72 -12.34
CA GLU A 238 20.38 -16.48 -12.00
C GLU A 238 21.62 -15.59 -12.00
N ARG A 239 22.77 -16.12 -11.58
CA ARG A 239 24.00 -15.33 -11.57
C ARG A 239 24.40 -14.93 -12.99
N GLY A 240 24.21 -13.63 -13.31
CA GLY A 240 24.63 -13.02 -14.57
C GLY A 240 23.66 -13.17 -15.74
N HIS A 241 22.52 -13.88 -15.60
CA HIS A 241 21.51 -14.02 -16.65
C HIS A 241 20.13 -14.34 -16.08
N GLY A 242 19.10 -14.34 -16.93
CA GLY A 242 17.71 -14.67 -16.57
C GLY A 242 16.78 -13.47 -16.69
N LEU A 243 15.48 -13.75 -16.69
CA LEU A 243 14.41 -12.77 -16.68
C LEU A 243 13.60 -12.92 -15.39
N LEU A 244 13.19 -11.81 -14.81
CA LEU A 244 12.24 -11.83 -13.70
C LEU A 244 10.94 -12.51 -14.18
N SER A 245 10.52 -13.57 -13.52
CA SER A 245 9.35 -14.36 -13.90
C SER A 245 8.17 -14.06 -12.99
N PHE A 246 8.42 -13.98 -11.69
CA PHE A 246 7.39 -13.66 -10.69
C PHE A 246 8.02 -13.21 -9.39
N ARG A 247 7.21 -12.56 -8.58
CA ARG A 247 7.55 -12.16 -7.22
C ARG A 247 6.67 -12.87 -6.22
N GLN A 248 7.25 -13.39 -5.16
CA GLN A 248 6.54 -13.93 -4.01
C GLN A 248 6.58 -12.93 -2.87
N LEU A 249 5.43 -12.63 -2.29
CA LEU A 249 5.28 -11.80 -1.11
C LEU A 249 4.63 -12.61 0.01
N GLU A 250 5.29 -12.78 1.13
CA GLU A 250 4.65 -13.25 2.35
C GLU A 250 3.98 -12.05 3.05
N ALA A 251 2.66 -11.98 2.94
CA ALA A 251 1.86 -10.94 3.58
C ALA A 251 1.30 -11.43 4.92
N GLU A 252 1.26 -10.54 5.90
CA GLU A 252 0.68 -10.79 7.21
C GLU A 252 -0.31 -9.68 7.56
N VAL A 253 -1.50 -10.06 8.05
CA VAL A 253 -2.53 -9.13 8.52
C VAL A 253 -2.91 -9.49 9.94
N GLY A 254 -2.83 -8.51 10.83
CA GLY A 254 -3.24 -8.60 12.23
C GLY A 254 -3.90 -7.31 12.67
N GLY A 255 -4.45 -7.26 13.88
CA GLY A 255 -5.13 -6.07 14.39
C GLY A 255 -5.93 -6.33 15.65
N ARG A 256 -7.04 -5.60 15.78
CA ARG A 256 -7.94 -5.70 16.93
C ARG A 256 -9.13 -6.61 16.64
N GLY A 257 -9.77 -7.08 17.67
CA GLY A 257 -11.00 -7.90 17.58
C GLY A 257 -10.80 -9.17 16.76
N ALA A 258 -11.53 -9.34 15.67
CA ALA A 258 -11.43 -10.52 14.80
C ALA A 258 -10.06 -10.68 14.13
N ALA A 259 -9.24 -9.65 14.08
CA ALA A 259 -7.87 -9.65 13.56
C ALA A 259 -6.80 -9.87 14.65
N SER A 260 -7.16 -10.15 15.90
CA SER A 260 -6.21 -10.35 17.00
C SER A 260 -5.28 -11.55 16.79
N ARG A 261 -5.73 -12.54 16.02
CA ARG A 261 -4.88 -13.63 15.53
C ARG A 261 -4.35 -13.27 14.15
N PRO A 262 -3.05 -13.00 13.98
CA PRO A 262 -2.48 -12.67 12.69
C PRO A 262 -2.70 -13.81 11.68
N ARG A 263 -2.99 -13.43 10.44
CA ARG A 263 -3.14 -14.34 9.31
C ARG A 263 -2.02 -14.08 8.35
N ARG A 264 -1.50 -15.12 7.74
CA ARG A 264 -0.41 -15.05 6.75
C ARG A 264 -0.81 -15.78 5.50
N ASP A 265 -0.35 -15.27 4.38
CA ASP A 265 -0.50 -15.92 3.08
C ASP A 265 0.65 -15.54 2.16
N LEU A 266 0.92 -16.42 1.20
CA LEU A 266 1.96 -16.23 0.20
C LEU A 266 1.32 -15.80 -1.12
N LEU A 267 1.57 -14.56 -1.51
CA LEU A 267 1.07 -13.97 -2.75
C LEU A 267 2.10 -14.15 -3.86
N ARG A 268 1.65 -14.57 -5.02
CA ARG A 268 2.49 -14.63 -6.21
C ARG A 268 2.06 -13.56 -7.20
N LEU A 269 2.96 -12.63 -7.50
CA LEU A 269 2.75 -11.52 -8.42
C LEU A 269 3.51 -11.76 -9.72
N PRO A 270 2.99 -11.35 -10.88
CA PRO A 270 3.75 -11.31 -12.12
C PRO A 270 4.96 -10.38 -11.99
N ALA A 271 5.96 -10.58 -12.84
CA ALA A 271 7.16 -9.75 -12.91
C ALA A 271 6.88 -8.46 -13.66
#